data_e96ab0f5bed2905b0912657cdbcf98b1
#
_entry.id   e96ab0f5bed2905b0912657cdbcf98b1
#
_cell.length_a   1.000
_cell.length_b   1.000
_cell.length_c   1.000
_cell.angle_alpha   90.00
_cell.angle_beta   90.00
_cell.angle_gamma   90.00
#
_symmetry.space_group_name_H-M   'P 1'
#
loop_
_entity.id
_entity.type
_entity.pdbx_description
1 polymer ?
#
loop_
_entity_poly.entity_id
_entity_poly.type
_entity_poly.pdbx_seq_one_letter_code
_entity_poly.pdbx_strand_id
1 'polypeptide(L)'
;MSRREHLRNLVLLVVFGLALAVLPGTVSVYLRSFLMFTMMYVVLALSWNIISGFTGYTSFGHVAFYGIGAYTCAILVADHSWHWIPTLLVTGVVAALVALAIGYPVLRLKGPYFAIAMLGAAEGTRVIATVWDSLTHGGLGISFPNVENSFPTYYAMLILMVLTIAVAYVVGHSRFGVRLNAIREDEVAAEALGVNTTLYKLAAFGLSAIFPAAAGGIQAYKVLYIDPPSVFFVQITIAMALMSMLGGKGTVIGPIVGAVLLYTIQELTWVNFPTAHLIAYGLFIIVVARFMPRGLMGFAIDRGWARKGMVH
;
A
#
# COMPACT_ATOMS: atom_id res chain seq x y z
N MET A 1 20.85 15.02 -5.64
CA MET A 1 21.34 14.64 -4.27
C MET A 1 22.77 14.14 -4.35
N SER A 2 23.62 14.48 -3.36
CA SER A 2 24.99 14.00 -3.30
C SER A 2 25.04 12.52 -2.88
N ARG A 3 26.12 11.79 -3.24
CA ARG A 3 26.33 10.39 -2.83
C ARG A 3 26.28 10.23 -1.29
N ARG A 4 26.68 11.27 -0.55
CA ARG A 4 26.63 11.31 0.93
C ARG A 4 25.21 11.38 1.47
N GLU A 5 24.29 12.06 0.79
CA GLU A 5 22.88 12.14 1.20
C GLU A 5 22.16 10.80 0.98
N HIS A 6 22.42 10.11 -0.13
CA HIS A 6 21.90 8.76 -0.36
C HIS A 6 22.38 7.78 0.73
N LEU A 7 23.67 7.82 1.07
CA LEU A 7 24.25 6.96 2.10
C LEU A 7 23.62 7.24 3.48
N ARG A 8 23.46 8.54 3.83
CA ARG A 8 22.81 8.94 5.09
C ARG A 8 21.37 8.44 5.18
N ASN A 9 20.59 8.59 4.12
CA ASN A 9 19.18 8.16 4.10
C ASN A 9 19.06 6.64 4.19
N LEU A 10 19.97 5.89 3.55
CA LEU A 10 20.03 4.43 3.67
C LEU A 10 20.40 4.00 5.10
N VAL A 11 21.37 4.65 5.72
CA VAL A 11 21.77 4.39 7.12
C VAL A 11 20.60 4.68 8.07
N LEU A 12 19.88 5.79 7.89
CA LEU A 12 18.71 6.10 8.70
C LEU A 12 17.60 5.06 8.56
N LEU A 13 17.35 4.56 7.34
CA LEU A 13 16.37 3.50 7.10
C LEU A 13 16.77 2.19 7.79
N VAL A 14 18.06 1.82 7.75
CA VAL A 14 18.58 0.63 8.42
C VAL A 14 18.49 0.78 9.94
N VAL A 15 18.90 1.92 10.50
CA VAL A 15 18.83 2.19 11.94
C VAL A 15 17.38 2.17 12.42
N PHE A 16 16.45 2.78 11.68
CA PHE A 16 15.02 2.75 12.00
C PHE A 16 14.46 1.31 11.95
N GLY A 17 14.82 0.54 10.92
CA GLY A 17 14.43 -0.88 10.80
C GLY A 17 14.98 -1.73 11.95
N LEU A 18 16.24 -1.53 12.34
CA LEU A 18 16.85 -2.22 13.49
C LEU A 18 16.18 -1.84 14.82
N ALA A 19 15.85 -0.56 15.02
CA ALA A 19 15.11 -0.12 16.20
C ALA A 19 13.75 -0.82 16.30
N LEU A 20 12.99 -0.90 15.20
CA LEU A 20 11.73 -1.64 15.16
C LEU A 20 11.91 -3.16 15.33
N ALA A 21 13.04 -3.73 14.91
CA ALA A 21 13.30 -5.16 15.06
C ALA A 21 13.55 -5.60 16.51
N VAL A 22 14.02 -4.71 17.37
CA VAL A 22 14.26 -5.01 18.80
C VAL A 22 12.99 -4.92 19.64
N LEU A 23 12.01 -4.11 19.23
CA LEU A 23 10.79 -3.82 20.00
C LEU A 23 9.90 -5.05 20.30
N PRO A 24 9.67 -6.01 19.39
CA PRO A 24 8.65 -7.04 19.59
C PRO A 24 8.88 -7.95 20.81
N GLY A 25 10.13 -8.08 21.28
CA GLY A 25 10.47 -8.83 22.48
C GLY A 25 10.18 -8.10 23.81
N THR A 26 10.05 -6.78 23.76
CA THR A 26 9.91 -5.93 24.96
C THR A 26 8.53 -5.34 25.13
N VAL A 27 7.67 -5.42 24.11
CA VAL A 27 6.34 -4.79 24.10
C VAL A 27 5.22 -5.80 24.24
N SER A 28 4.04 -5.32 24.68
CA SER A 28 2.82 -6.13 24.80
C SER A 28 2.36 -6.67 23.44
N VAL A 29 1.56 -7.74 23.46
CA VAL A 29 0.95 -8.32 22.23
C VAL A 29 0.12 -7.30 21.47
N TYR A 30 -0.61 -6.44 22.20
CA TYR A 30 -1.38 -5.35 21.61
C TYR A 30 -0.48 -4.37 20.83
N LEU A 31 0.58 -3.86 21.48
CA LEU A 31 1.47 -2.90 20.85
C LEU A 31 2.22 -3.52 19.66
N ARG A 32 2.56 -4.82 19.73
CA ARG A 32 3.14 -5.55 18.59
C ARG A 32 2.16 -5.61 17.41
N SER A 33 0.90 -5.91 17.65
CA SER A 33 -0.14 -5.93 16.61
C SER A 33 -0.37 -4.52 16.05
N PHE A 34 -0.45 -3.50 16.89
CA PHE A 34 -0.55 -2.11 16.47
C PHE A 34 0.60 -1.68 15.55
N LEU A 35 1.84 -1.99 15.93
CA LEU A 35 3.02 -1.68 15.10
C LEU A 35 2.99 -2.45 13.77
N MET A 36 2.59 -3.73 13.78
CA MET A 36 2.47 -4.53 12.57
C MET A 36 1.44 -3.92 11.60
N PHE A 37 0.26 -3.55 12.08
CA PHE A 37 -0.76 -2.90 11.24
C PHE A 37 -0.32 -1.51 10.79
N THR A 38 0.39 -0.75 11.62
CA THR A 38 1.00 0.53 11.21
C THR A 38 1.96 0.31 10.02
N MET A 39 2.85 -0.69 10.12
CA MET A 39 3.77 -1.04 9.02
C MET A 39 3.01 -1.50 7.78
N MET A 40 1.94 -2.27 7.93
CA MET A 40 1.07 -2.66 6.82
C MET A 40 0.50 -1.44 6.09
N TYR A 41 -0.05 -0.47 6.81
CA TYR A 41 -0.60 0.73 6.18
C TYR A 41 0.48 1.61 5.54
N VAL A 42 1.70 1.63 6.08
CA VAL A 42 2.85 2.27 5.40
C VAL A 42 3.14 1.60 4.06
N VAL A 43 3.18 0.25 4.01
CA VAL A 43 3.33 -0.52 2.77
C VAL A 43 2.23 -0.18 1.77
N LEU A 44 0.98 -0.20 2.22
CA LEU A 44 -0.19 0.05 1.40
C LEU A 44 -0.20 1.48 0.82
N ALA A 45 0.07 2.49 1.65
CA ALA A 45 0.12 3.89 1.23
C ALA A 45 1.26 4.17 0.24
N LEU A 46 2.46 3.61 0.48
CA LEU A 46 3.59 3.73 -0.43
C LEU A 46 3.33 3.03 -1.77
N SER A 47 2.72 1.85 -1.74
CA SER A 47 2.36 1.10 -2.94
C SER A 47 1.39 1.88 -3.81
N TRP A 48 0.33 2.41 -3.20
CA TRP A 48 -0.62 3.28 -3.87
C TRP A 48 0.06 4.52 -4.45
N ASN A 49 1.02 5.09 -3.74
CA ASN A 49 1.77 6.27 -4.16
C ASN A 49 2.67 5.99 -5.39
N ILE A 50 3.15 4.75 -5.60
CA ILE A 50 3.96 4.40 -6.78
C ILE A 50 3.18 4.66 -8.08
N ILE A 51 1.92 4.29 -8.16
CA ILE A 51 1.10 4.62 -9.34
C ILE A 51 0.43 5.98 -9.18
N SER A 52 -0.33 6.20 -8.12
CA SER A 52 -1.20 7.37 -8.02
C SER A 52 -0.44 8.65 -7.67
N GLY A 53 0.65 8.56 -6.93
CA GLY A 53 1.48 9.70 -6.56
C GLY A 53 2.44 10.12 -7.65
N PHE A 54 3.16 9.17 -8.28
CA PHE A 54 4.16 9.51 -9.28
C PHE A 54 3.60 9.67 -10.69
N THR A 55 2.49 8.98 -11.07
CA THR A 55 1.90 9.15 -12.42
C THR A 55 0.64 10.02 -12.45
N GLY A 56 0.06 10.33 -11.28
CA GLY A 56 -1.21 11.07 -11.19
C GLY A 56 -2.48 10.23 -11.42
N TYR A 57 -2.36 8.95 -11.77
CA TYR A 57 -3.47 8.04 -12.01
C TYR A 57 -4.06 7.52 -10.69
N THR A 58 -5.09 8.17 -10.18
CA THR A 58 -5.72 7.82 -8.88
C THR A 58 -6.46 6.48 -8.98
N SER A 59 -5.92 5.43 -8.35
CA SER A 59 -6.51 4.11 -8.35
C SER A 59 -7.37 3.86 -7.12
N PHE A 60 -8.64 3.52 -7.31
CA PHE A 60 -9.52 3.06 -6.24
C PHE A 60 -9.67 1.52 -6.17
N GLY A 61 -8.89 0.80 -6.96
CA GLY A 61 -8.95 -0.66 -7.03
C GLY A 61 -7.77 -1.40 -6.40
N HIS A 62 -6.87 -0.72 -5.68
CA HIS A 62 -5.67 -1.37 -5.12
C HIS A 62 -5.99 -2.46 -4.09
N VAL A 63 -7.17 -2.42 -3.45
CA VAL A 63 -7.66 -3.50 -2.57
C VAL A 63 -7.79 -4.84 -3.31
N ALA A 64 -8.01 -4.83 -4.64
CA ALA A 64 -8.03 -6.06 -5.41
C ALA A 64 -6.70 -6.84 -5.28
N PHE A 65 -5.57 -6.15 -5.37
CA PHE A 65 -4.25 -6.80 -5.24
C PHE A 65 -4.00 -7.30 -3.82
N TYR A 66 -4.44 -6.55 -2.82
CA TYR A 66 -4.39 -6.97 -1.42
C TYR A 66 -5.22 -8.26 -1.19
N GLY A 67 -6.46 -8.29 -1.68
CA GLY A 67 -7.32 -9.47 -1.58
C GLY A 67 -6.81 -10.66 -2.38
N ILE A 68 -6.32 -10.45 -3.62
CA ILE A 68 -5.68 -11.49 -4.42
C ILE A 68 -4.49 -12.11 -3.67
N GLY A 69 -3.66 -11.27 -3.03
CA GLY A 69 -2.54 -11.74 -2.24
C GLY A 69 -2.98 -12.56 -1.02
N ALA A 70 -4.00 -12.09 -0.29
CA ALA A 70 -4.58 -12.80 0.84
C ALA A 70 -5.09 -14.19 0.44
N TYR A 71 -5.88 -14.26 -0.63
CA TYR A 71 -6.41 -15.53 -1.16
C TYR A 71 -5.32 -16.45 -1.72
N THR A 72 -4.34 -15.91 -2.46
CA THR A 72 -3.22 -16.70 -2.97
C THR A 72 -2.44 -17.34 -1.82
N CYS A 73 -2.16 -16.59 -0.76
CA CYS A 73 -1.51 -17.14 0.43
C CYS A 73 -2.39 -18.19 1.12
N ALA A 74 -3.68 -17.91 1.31
CA ALA A 74 -4.61 -18.81 1.98
C ALA A 74 -4.74 -20.16 1.26
N ILE A 75 -4.95 -20.16 -0.05
CA ILE A 75 -5.06 -21.36 -0.89
C ILE A 75 -3.76 -22.18 -0.80
N LEU A 76 -2.60 -21.56 -0.94
CA LEU A 76 -1.34 -22.29 -0.91
C LEU A 76 -1.03 -22.86 0.47
N VAL A 77 -1.40 -22.19 1.55
CA VAL A 77 -1.15 -22.67 2.91
C VAL A 77 -2.20 -23.67 3.36
N ALA A 78 -3.50 -23.38 3.20
CA ALA A 78 -4.57 -24.21 3.72
C ALA A 78 -4.81 -25.44 2.85
N ASP A 79 -4.87 -25.30 1.52
CA ASP A 79 -5.23 -26.39 0.61
C ASP A 79 -4.01 -27.20 0.13
N HIS A 80 -2.84 -26.54 -0.01
CA HIS A 80 -1.63 -27.19 -0.52
C HIS A 80 -0.54 -27.39 0.54
N SER A 81 -0.79 -27.02 1.80
CA SER A 81 0.15 -27.19 2.94
C SER A 81 1.54 -26.57 2.72
N TRP A 82 1.62 -25.49 1.93
CA TRP A 82 2.88 -24.76 1.73
C TRP A 82 3.23 -23.98 3.00
N HIS A 83 4.53 -23.80 3.21
CA HIS A 83 4.97 -22.86 4.22
C HIS A 83 4.63 -21.42 3.77
N TRP A 84 4.08 -20.60 4.68
CA TRP A 84 3.53 -19.29 4.33
C TRP A 84 4.57 -18.27 3.80
N ILE A 85 5.86 -18.34 4.18
CA ILE A 85 6.90 -17.39 3.75
C ILE A 85 7.12 -17.42 2.23
N PRO A 86 7.40 -18.57 1.56
CA PRO A 86 7.55 -18.61 0.12
C PRO A 86 6.27 -18.21 -0.63
N THR A 87 5.09 -18.37 -0.04
CA THR A 87 3.85 -17.94 -0.69
C THR A 87 3.81 -16.43 -0.93
N LEU A 88 4.51 -15.64 -0.11
CA LEU A 88 4.58 -14.18 -0.29
C LEU A 88 5.23 -13.75 -1.62
N LEU A 89 6.19 -14.52 -2.13
CA LEU A 89 6.75 -14.30 -3.46
C LEU A 89 5.72 -14.62 -4.55
N VAL A 90 5.00 -15.73 -4.38
CA VAL A 90 3.94 -16.13 -5.32
C VAL A 90 2.82 -15.09 -5.34
N THR A 91 2.39 -14.59 -4.18
CA THR A 91 1.35 -13.53 -4.10
C THR A 91 1.76 -12.29 -4.89
N GLY A 92 3.02 -11.86 -4.76
CA GLY A 92 3.56 -10.73 -5.50
C GLY A 92 3.55 -10.94 -7.01
N VAL A 93 3.97 -12.13 -7.47
CA VAL A 93 3.99 -12.48 -8.90
C VAL A 93 2.57 -12.55 -9.46
N VAL A 94 1.65 -13.24 -8.79
CA VAL A 94 0.25 -13.36 -9.21
C VAL A 94 -0.40 -11.97 -9.30
N ALA A 95 -0.23 -11.13 -8.28
CA ALA A 95 -0.77 -9.79 -8.30
C ALA A 95 -0.18 -8.91 -9.41
N ALA A 96 1.13 -9.03 -9.68
CA ALA A 96 1.76 -8.31 -10.79
C ALA A 96 1.19 -8.75 -12.14
N LEU A 97 1.01 -10.05 -12.37
CA LEU A 97 0.42 -10.57 -13.61
C LEU A 97 -1.03 -10.09 -13.79
N VAL A 98 -1.84 -10.15 -12.74
CA VAL A 98 -3.22 -9.64 -12.76
C VAL A 98 -3.22 -8.11 -12.99
N ALA A 99 -2.32 -7.38 -12.34
CA ALA A 99 -2.18 -5.95 -12.55
C ALA A 99 -1.80 -5.61 -14.00
N LEU A 100 -0.90 -6.37 -14.63
CA LEU A 100 -0.56 -6.19 -16.04
C LEU A 100 -1.74 -6.51 -16.96
N ALA A 101 -2.48 -7.58 -16.69
CA ALA A 101 -3.64 -7.99 -17.47
C ALA A 101 -4.79 -6.96 -17.40
N ILE A 102 -5.16 -6.51 -16.18
CA ILE A 102 -6.19 -5.49 -15.98
C ILE A 102 -5.68 -4.10 -16.40
N GLY A 103 -4.43 -3.79 -16.06
CA GLY A 103 -3.82 -2.49 -16.31
C GLY A 103 -3.73 -2.15 -17.78
N TYR A 104 -3.43 -3.12 -18.64
CA TYR A 104 -3.28 -2.87 -20.08
C TYR A 104 -4.53 -2.21 -20.72
N PRO A 105 -5.76 -2.70 -20.53
CA PRO A 105 -6.96 -2.01 -21.01
C PRO A 105 -7.33 -0.78 -20.19
N VAL A 106 -7.19 -0.83 -18.84
CA VAL A 106 -7.73 0.21 -17.96
C VAL A 106 -6.85 1.48 -17.96
N LEU A 107 -5.53 1.36 -18.15
CA LEU A 107 -4.63 2.52 -18.21
C LEU A 107 -4.76 3.34 -19.52
N ARG A 108 -5.60 2.91 -20.47
CA ARG A 108 -6.01 3.73 -21.62
C ARG A 108 -7.05 4.77 -21.25
N LEU A 109 -7.77 4.56 -20.14
CA LEU A 109 -8.74 5.50 -19.60
C LEU A 109 -8.00 6.60 -18.85
N LYS A 110 -8.42 7.85 -18.98
CA LYS A 110 -7.79 9.01 -18.34
C LYS A 110 -8.67 9.56 -17.21
N GLY A 111 -8.02 10.17 -16.22
CA GLY A 111 -8.69 10.88 -15.13
C GLY A 111 -9.69 10.03 -14.34
N PRO A 112 -10.92 10.53 -14.11
CA PRO A 112 -11.93 9.85 -13.29
C PRO A 112 -12.38 8.48 -13.86
N TYR A 113 -12.32 8.30 -15.18
CA TYR A 113 -12.71 7.02 -15.81
C TYR A 113 -11.79 5.87 -15.41
N PHE A 114 -10.49 6.13 -15.27
CA PHE A 114 -9.56 5.15 -14.71
C PHE A 114 -9.93 4.77 -13.27
N ALA A 115 -10.24 5.75 -12.44
CA ALA A 115 -10.59 5.52 -11.04
C ALA A 115 -11.86 4.66 -10.90
N ILE A 116 -12.90 4.95 -11.70
CA ILE A 116 -14.16 4.18 -11.71
C ILE A 116 -13.94 2.76 -12.25
N ALA A 117 -13.19 2.61 -13.34
CA ALA A 117 -12.86 1.30 -13.90
C ALA A 117 -12.08 0.42 -12.90
N MET A 118 -11.15 1.02 -12.16
CA MET A 118 -10.39 0.30 -11.12
C MET A 118 -11.27 -0.09 -9.92
N LEU A 119 -12.23 0.75 -9.52
CA LEU A 119 -13.22 0.40 -8.50
C LEU A 119 -14.08 -0.79 -8.97
N GLY A 120 -14.54 -0.76 -10.23
CA GLY A 120 -15.27 -1.86 -10.83
C GLY A 120 -14.43 -3.15 -10.92
N ALA A 121 -13.15 -3.06 -11.24
CA ALA A 121 -12.24 -4.20 -11.26
C ALA A 121 -12.06 -4.82 -9.86
N ALA A 122 -11.95 -4.00 -8.81
CA ALA A 122 -11.86 -4.49 -7.43
C ALA A 122 -13.15 -5.21 -7.00
N GLU A 123 -14.30 -4.61 -7.29
CA GLU A 123 -15.58 -5.22 -6.98
C GLU A 123 -15.82 -6.50 -7.79
N GLY A 124 -15.45 -6.50 -9.08
CA GLY A 124 -15.48 -7.71 -9.91
C GLY A 124 -14.62 -8.83 -9.35
N THR A 125 -13.40 -8.51 -8.87
CA THR A 125 -12.52 -9.50 -8.21
C THR A 125 -13.15 -10.05 -6.93
N ARG A 126 -13.79 -9.18 -6.12
CA ARG A 126 -14.53 -9.58 -4.91
C ARG A 126 -15.68 -10.54 -5.26
N VAL A 127 -16.47 -10.22 -6.28
CA VAL A 127 -17.58 -11.07 -6.73
C VAL A 127 -17.06 -12.42 -7.23
N ILE A 128 -16.00 -12.44 -8.03
CA ILE A 128 -15.34 -13.68 -8.50
C ILE A 128 -14.93 -14.51 -7.28
N ALA A 129 -14.27 -13.93 -6.29
CA ALA A 129 -13.87 -14.63 -5.08
C ALA A 129 -15.07 -15.15 -4.26
N THR A 130 -16.22 -14.49 -4.35
CA THR A 130 -17.45 -14.91 -3.63
C THR A 130 -18.15 -16.09 -4.31
N VAL A 131 -18.10 -16.19 -5.64
CA VAL A 131 -18.85 -17.20 -6.39
C VAL A 131 -18.02 -18.40 -6.86
N TRP A 132 -16.70 -18.32 -6.76
CA TRP A 132 -15.81 -19.40 -7.22
C TRP A 132 -15.53 -20.42 -6.11
N ASP A 133 -16.52 -21.23 -5.77
CA ASP A 133 -16.45 -22.18 -4.64
C ASP A 133 -15.27 -23.17 -4.72
N SER A 134 -14.93 -23.65 -5.92
CA SER A 134 -13.86 -24.65 -6.10
C SER A 134 -12.45 -24.13 -5.85
N LEU A 135 -12.21 -22.80 -5.91
CA LEU A 135 -10.87 -22.22 -5.72
C LEU A 135 -10.78 -21.39 -4.44
N THR A 136 -11.80 -20.58 -4.17
CA THR A 136 -11.78 -19.61 -3.08
C THR A 136 -12.63 -19.99 -1.88
N HIS A 137 -13.29 -21.16 -1.93
CA HIS A 137 -14.32 -21.61 -0.99
C HIS A 137 -15.53 -20.65 -0.92
N GLY A 138 -15.68 -19.82 -1.95
CA GLY A 138 -16.81 -18.90 -2.10
C GLY A 138 -16.99 -17.95 -0.92
N GLY A 139 -18.25 -17.73 -0.55
CA GLY A 139 -18.61 -16.85 0.57
C GLY A 139 -18.24 -17.39 1.96
N LEU A 140 -17.88 -18.69 2.09
CA LEU A 140 -17.48 -19.29 3.36
C LEU A 140 -16.09 -18.87 3.81
N GLY A 141 -15.23 -18.41 2.88
CA GLY A 141 -13.87 -18.04 3.17
C GLY A 141 -12.94 -19.21 3.48
N ILE A 142 -11.69 -18.89 3.85
CA ILE A 142 -10.64 -19.88 4.11
C ILE A 142 -10.07 -19.65 5.51
N SER A 143 -10.01 -20.75 6.29
CA SER A 143 -9.38 -20.78 7.61
C SER A 143 -7.98 -21.38 7.52
N PHE A 144 -7.01 -20.75 8.17
CA PHE A 144 -5.66 -21.27 8.29
C PHE A 144 -5.53 -22.25 9.47
N PRO A 145 -4.53 -23.17 9.45
CA PRO A 145 -4.18 -23.94 10.63
C PRO A 145 -3.83 -23.03 11.80
N ASN A 146 -4.28 -23.38 13.00
CA ASN A 146 -4.01 -22.56 14.19
C ASN A 146 -2.54 -22.73 14.63
N VAL A 147 -1.73 -21.71 14.40
CA VAL A 147 -0.31 -21.66 14.73
C VAL A 147 0.01 -20.32 15.41
N GLU A 148 0.93 -20.32 16.39
CA GLU A 148 1.44 -19.08 16.96
C GLU A 148 2.25 -18.30 15.92
N ASN A 149 1.72 -17.14 15.48
CA ASN A 149 2.21 -16.41 14.32
C ASN A 149 2.58 -14.94 14.60
N SER A 150 2.46 -14.49 15.85
CA SER A 150 2.64 -13.06 16.21
C SER A 150 4.03 -12.51 15.91
N PHE A 151 5.09 -13.26 16.17
CA PHE A 151 6.47 -12.84 15.90
C PHE A 151 6.82 -12.97 14.41
N PRO A 152 6.60 -14.13 13.76
CA PRO A 152 6.96 -14.28 12.35
C PRO A 152 6.28 -13.28 11.45
N THR A 153 4.98 -12.99 11.65
CA THR A 153 4.23 -12.03 10.84
C THR A 153 4.69 -10.59 11.07
N TYR A 154 5.09 -10.23 12.29
CA TYR A 154 5.67 -8.92 12.59
C TYR A 154 6.96 -8.68 11.80
N TYR A 155 7.91 -9.63 11.85
CA TYR A 155 9.18 -9.51 11.12
C TYR A 155 9.00 -9.54 9.60
N ALA A 156 8.09 -10.34 9.10
CA ALA A 156 7.78 -10.36 7.67
C ALA A 156 7.21 -9.00 7.20
N MET A 157 6.30 -8.40 7.98
CA MET A 157 5.75 -7.09 7.67
C MET A 157 6.81 -5.98 7.78
N LEU A 158 7.72 -6.06 8.76
CA LEU A 158 8.84 -5.14 8.88
C LEU A 158 9.78 -5.21 7.65
N ILE A 159 10.14 -6.41 7.22
CA ILE A 159 10.97 -6.61 6.02
C ILE A 159 10.25 -6.07 4.79
N LEU A 160 8.96 -6.37 4.63
CA LEU A 160 8.14 -5.88 3.53
C LEU A 160 8.07 -4.34 3.51
N MET A 161 7.90 -3.71 4.68
CA MET A 161 7.89 -2.24 4.80
C MET A 161 9.24 -1.65 4.38
N VAL A 162 10.36 -2.19 4.87
CA VAL A 162 11.70 -1.71 4.51
C VAL A 162 11.95 -1.85 3.02
N LEU A 163 11.56 -3.00 2.42
CA LEU A 163 11.65 -3.22 0.97
C LEU A 163 10.79 -2.22 0.19
N THR A 164 9.56 -2.00 0.64
CA THR A 164 8.65 -1.05 -0.03
C THR A 164 9.20 0.38 0.02
N ILE A 165 9.74 0.80 1.16
CA ILE A 165 10.39 2.12 1.31
C ILE A 165 11.60 2.21 0.37
N ALA A 166 12.45 1.18 0.34
CA ALA A 166 13.62 1.16 -0.52
C ALA A 166 13.25 1.24 -2.01
N VAL A 167 12.23 0.47 -2.45
CA VAL A 167 11.76 0.50 -3.84
C VAL A 167 11.13 1.85 -4.17
N ALA A 168 10.27 2.41 -3.30
CA ALA A 168 9.68 3.73 -3.51
C ALA A 168 10.77 4.82 -3.60
N TYR A 169 11.83 4.73 -2.78
CA TYR A 169 12.97 5.63 -2.82
C TYR A 169 13.75 5.50 -4.14
N VAL A 170 14.05 4.28 -4.58
CA VAL A 170 14.72 4.02 -5.87
C VAL A 170 13.87 4.53 -7.03
N VAL A 171 12.57 4.25 -7.04
CA VAL A 171 11.63 4.75 -8.05
C VAL A 171 11.66 6.27 -8.09
N GLY A 172 11.50 6.94 -6.95
CA GLY A 172 11.46 8.40 -6.88
C GLY A 172 12.74 9.10 -7.38
N HIS A 173 13.92 8.47 -7.24
CA HIS A 173 15.22 9.04 -7.61
C HIS A 173 15.80 8.49 -8.93
N SER A 174 15.11 7.56 -9.58
CA SER A 174 15.56 6.95 -10.84
C SER A 174 15.09 7.71 -12.08
N ARG A 175 15.70 7.38 -13.25
CA ARG A 175 15.20 7.84 -14.53
C ARG A 175 13.76 7.35 -14.82
N PHE A 176 13.37 6.24 -14.19
CA PHE A 176 12.00 5.73 -14.25
C PHE A 176 11.03 6.71 -13.58
N GLY A 177 11.31 7.15 -12.34
CA GLY A 177 10.49 8.11 -11.62
C GLY A 177 10.40 9.48 -12.29
N VAL A 178 11.50 9.96 -12.91
CA VAL A 178 11.46 11.21 -13.70
C VAL A 178 10.45 11.11 -14.83
N ARG A 179 10.39 9.97 -15.55
CA ARG A 179 9.43 9.76 -16.64
C ARG A 179 7.99 9.63 -16.12
N LEU A 180 7.79 8.99 -14.95
CA LEU A 180 6.47 8.93 -14.31
C LEU A 180 5.98 10.34 -13.93
N ASN A 181 6.85 11.18 -13.37
CA ASN A 181 6.52 12.56 -13.05
C ASN A 181 6.23 13.40 -14.31
N ALA A 182 6.95 13.18 -15.42
CA ALA A 182 6.65 13.82 -16.70
C ALA A 182 5.23 13.44 -17.18
N ILE A 183 4.85 12.17 -17.08
CA ILE A 183 3.49 11.69 -17.41
C ILE A 183 2.45 12.37 -16.49
N ARG A 184 2.75 12.57 -15.21
CA ARG A 184 1.86 13.22 -14.26
C ARG A 184 1.61 14.68 -14.60
N GLU A 185 2.62 15.41 -15.04
CA GLU A 185 2.50 16.85 -15.37
C GLU A 185 1.73 17.03 -16.70
N ASP A 186 2.12 16.32 -17.77
CA ASP A 186 1.40 16.28 -19.04
C ASP A 186 1.78 15.03 -19.84
N GLU A 187 0.82 14.11 -19.98
CA GLU A 187 1.03 12.85 -20.69
C GLU A 187 1.27 13.05 -22.18
N VAL A 188 0.58 14.01 -22.82
CA VAL A 188 0.71 14.29 -24.25
C VAL A 188 2.08 14.90 -24.56
N ALA A 189 2.51 15.83 -23.71
CA ALA A 189 3.85 16.42 -23.85
C ALA A 189 4.95 15.38 -23.61
N ALA A 190 4.77 14.47 -22.65
CA ALA A 190 5.72 13.38 -22.40
C ALA A 190 5.84 12.43 -23.62
N GLU A 191 4.72 12.09 -24.27
CA GLU A 191 4.70 11.30 -25.50
C GLU A 191 5.41 12.02 -26.65
N ALA A 192 5.17 13.31 -26.83
CA ALA A 192 5.83 14.14 -27.83
C ALA A 192 7.37 14.18 -27.65
N LEU A 193 7.86 14.05 -26.41
CA LEU A 193 9.27 13.94 -26.05
C LEU A 193 9.82 12.50 -26.16
N GLY A 194 9.03 11.54 -26.69
CA GLY A 194 9.46 10.16 -26.91
C GLY A 194 9.33 9.22 -25.69
N VAL A 195 8.61 9.62 -24.65
CA VAL A 195 8.33 8.73 -23.52
C VAL A 195 7.20 7.77 -23.89
N ASN A 196 7.44 6.46 -23.81
CA ASN A 196 6.39 5.46 -23.97
C ASN A 196 5.51 5.40 -22.72
N THR A 197 4.48 6.27 -22.63
CA THR A 197 3.65 6.45 -21.44
C THR A 197 2.92 5.18 -21.04
N THR A 198 2.45 4.38 -22.01
CA THR A 198 1.78 3.10 -21.75
C THR A 198 2.68 2.12 -21.01
N LEU A 199 3.92 1.93 -21.48
CA LEU A 199 4.89 1.02 -20.86
C LEU A 199 5.25 1.47 -19.43
N TYR A 200 5.51 2.77 -19.24
CA TYR A 200 5.89 3.30 -17.93
C TYR A 200 4.74 3.24 -16.93
N LYS A 201 3.51 3.55 -17.34
CA LYS A 201 2.31 3.41 -16.50
C LYS A 201 2.06 1.95 -16.14
N LEU A 202 2.15 1.04 -17.10
CA LEU A 202 1.93 -0.39 -16.88
C LEU A 202 2.98 -0.98 -15.95
N ALA A 203 4.25 -0.63 -16.11
CA ALA A 203 5.33 -1.05 -15.21
C ALA A 203 5.14 -0.51 -13.79
N ALA A 204 4.77 0.76 -13.64
CA ALA A 204 4.48 1.34 -12.33
C ALA A 204 3.27 0.68 -11.67
N PHE A 205 2.24 0.33 -12.45
CA PHE A 205 1.04 -0.33 -11.96
C PHE A 205 1.33 -1.76 -11.50
N GLY A 206 2.05 -2.55 -12.31
CA GLY A 206 2.49 -3.88 -11.92
C GLY A 206 3.36 -3.88 -10.65
N LEU A 207 4.33 -2.95 -10.58
CA LEU A 207 5.18 -2.78 -9.40
C LEU A 207 4.36 -2.40 -8.15
N SER A 208 3.37 -1.51 -8.30
CA SER A 208 2.50 -1.08 -7.20
C SER A 208 1.58 -2.17 -6.66
N ALA A 209 1.34 -3.25 -7.42
CA ALA A 209 0.47 -4.36 -7.03
C ALA A 209 1.18 -5.41 -6.14
N ILE A 210 2.50 -5.53 -6.26
CA ILE A 210 3.29 -6.58 -5.57
C ILE A 210 3.20 -6.44 -4.04
N PHE A 211 3.39 -5.25 -3.53
CA PHE A 211 3.50 -5.01 -2.09
C PHE A 211 2.16 -5.14 -1.34
N PRO A 212 1.03 -4.61 -1.85
CA PRO A 212 -0.27 -4.85 -1.23
C PRO A 212 -0.61 -6.33 -1.19
N ALA A 213 -0.27 -7.09 -2.23
CA ALA A 213 -0.52 -8.53 -2.27
C ALA A 213 0.28 -9.28 -1.19
N ALA A 214 1.57 -8.98 -1.05
CA ALA A 214 2.38 -9.56 0.02
C ALA A 214 1.86 -9.16 1.41
N ALA A 215 1.45 -7.89 1.60
CA ALA A 215 0.85 -7.42 2.84
C ALA A 215 -0.48 -8.14 3.15
N GLY A 216 -1.32 -8.36 2.14
CA GLY A 216 -2.56 -9.14 2.25
C GLY A 216 -2.29 -10.58 2.69
N GLY A 217 -1.28 -11.25 2.09
CA GLY A 217 -0.86 -12.59 2.48
C GLY A 217 -0.38 -12.67 3.94
N ILE A 218 0.45 -11.71 4.38
CA ILE A 218 0.93 -11.65 5.78
C ILE A 218 -0.25 -11.42 6.73
N GLN A 219 -1.15 -10.51 6.39
CA GLN A 219 -2.30 -10.19 7.23
C GLN A 219 -3.28 -11.36 7.30
N ALA A 220 -3.53 -12.04 6.19
CA ALA A 220 -4.37 -13.24 6.15
C ALA A 220 -3.83 -14.34 7.10
N TYR A 221 -2.53 -14.61 7.05
CA TYR A 221 -1.87 -15.56 7.95
C TYR A 221 -1.87 -15.09 9.40
N LYS A 222 -1.87 -13.77 9.67
CA LYS A 222 -1.98 -13.20 11.03
C LYS A 222 -3.35 -13.40 11.64
N VAL A 223 -4.42 -13.20 10.85
CA VAL A 223 -5.82 -13.25 11.32
C VAL A 223 -6.35 -14.69 11.34
N LEU A 224 -5.71 -15.61 10.61
CA LEU A 224 -6.05 -17.04 10.50
C LEU A 224 -7.40 -17.35 9.86
N TYR A 225 -8.10 -16.36 9.34
CA TYR A 225 -9.34 -16.49 8.59
C TYR A 225 -9.49 -15.33 7.63
N ILE A 226 -9.95 -15.63 6.41
CA ILE A 226 -10.29 -14.61 5.42
C ILE A 226 -11.62 -14.94 4.75
N ASP A 227 -12.35 -13.91 4.39
CA ASP A 227 -13.54 -13.97 3.55
C ASP A 227 -13.52 -12.85 2.51
N PRO A 228 -14.27 -12.95 1.40
CA PRO A 228 -14.25 -11.94 0.35
C PRO A 228 -14.63 -10.54 0.83
N PRO A 229 -15.65 -10.33 1.68
CA PRO A 229 -16.00 -9.01 2.19
C PRO A 229 -14.88 -8.33 2.97
N SER A 230 -14.10 -9.06 3.77
CA SER A 230 -13.07 -8.46 4.63
C SER A 230 -11.82 -8.06 3.85
N VAL A 231 -11.33 -8.92 2.93
CA VAL A 231 -10.06 -8.66 2.23
C VAL A 231 -10.22 -7.78 0.98
N PHE A 232 -11.42 -7.67 0.41
CA PHE A 232 -11.72 -6.75 -0.71
C PHE A 232 -12.49 -5.51 -0.24
N PHE A 233 -12.41 -5.15 1.03
CA PHE A 233 -13.12 -4.02 1.60
C PHE A 233 -12.61 -2.70 1.04
N VAL A 234 -13.44 -1.97 0.32
CA VAL A 234 -13.08 -0.75 -0.43
C VAL A 234 -12.43 0.32 0.46
N GLN A 235 -12.82 0.38 1.74
CA GLN A 235 -12.23 1.31 2.71
C GLN A 235 -10.71 1.14 2.85
N ILE A 236 -10.16 -0.05 2.59
CA ILE A 236 -8.70 -0.25 2.59
C ILE A 236 -8.05 0.61 1.50
N THR A 237 -8.60 0.63 0.26
CA THR A 237 -8.07 1.51 -0.79
C THR A 237 -8.26 2.99 -0.45
N ILE A 238 -9.40 3.36 0.12
CA ILE A 238 -9.65 4.74 0.56
C ILE A 238 -8.61 5.16 1.61
N ALA A 239 -8.31 4.29 2.57
CA ALA A 239 -7.26 4.53 3.56
C ALA A 239 -5.88 4.70 2.90
N MET A 240 -5.49 3.83 1.95
CA MET A 240 -4.25 3.96 1.17
C MET A 240 -4.14 5.35 0.51
N ALA A 241 -5.20 5.77 -0.16
CA ALA A 241 -5.26 7.05 -0.86
C ALA A 241 -5.18 8.23 0.13
N LEU A 242 -5.99 8.21 1.18
CA LEU A 242 -6.02 9.27 2.19
C LEU A 242 -4.69 9.40 2.92
N MET A 243 -4.08 8.30 3.34
CA MET A 243 -2.77 8.29 3.99
C MET A 243 -1.68 8.87 3.09
N SER A 244 -1.67 8.49 1.81
CA SER A 244 -0.73 9.02 0.83
C SER A 244 -0.98 10.50 0.51
N MET A 245 -2.24 10.89 0.32
CA MET A 245 -2.60 12.29 0.01
C MET A 245 -2.36 13.21 1.20
N LEU A 246 -2.75 12.80 2.41
CA LEU A 246 -2.55 13.54 3.64
C LEU A 246 -1.07 13.74 3.95
N GLY A 247 -0.27 12.71 3.77
CA GLY A 247 1.18 12.80 3.97
C GLY A 247 1.87 13.68 2.93
N GLY A 248 1.42 13.62 1.67
CA GLY A 248 2.00 14.33 0.52
C GLY A 248 2.28 13.37 -0.63
N LYS A 249 1.32 13.23 -1.54
CA LYS A 249 1.43 12.35 -2.71
C LYS A 249 2.61 12.71 -3.61
N GLY A 250 3.23 11.70 -4.22
CA GLY A 250 4.38 11.88 -5.10
C GLY A 250 5.71 12.07 -4.36
N THR A 251 5.72 11.85 -3.03
CA THR A 251 6.92 11.86 -2.20
C THR A 251 7.11 10.48 -1.54
N VAL A 252 8.29 10.19 -1.01
CA VAL A 252 8.54 8.92 -0.29
C VAL A 252 8.16 9.05 1.18
N ILE A 253 8.53 10.15 1.83
CA ILE A 253 8.31 10.35 3.27
C ILE A 253 6.84 10.65 3.57
N GLY A 254 6.14 11.35 2.67
CA GLY A 254 4.74 11.72 2.85
C GLY A 254 3.83 10.55 3.21
N PRO A 255 3.71 9.52 2.37
CA PRO A 255 2.87 8.36 2.66
C PRO A 255 3.21 7.65 3.97
N ILE A 256 4.48 7.61 4.37
CA ILE A 256 4.93 7.03 5.65
C ILE A 256 4.32 7.82 6.82
N VAL A 257 4.53 9.14 6.83
CA VAL A 257 4.02 10.02 7.89
C VAL A 257 2.49 10.00 7.91
N GLY A 258 1.86 10.04 6.74
CA GLY A 258 0.40 9.99 6.61
C GLY A 258 -0.18 8.67 7.13
N ALA A 259 0.44 7.53 6.83
CA ALA A 259 0.02 6.23 7.31
C ALA A 259 0.16 6.10 8.84
N VAL A 260 1.32 6.45 9.39
CA VAL A 260 1.54 6.40 10.84
C VAL A 260 0.54 7.29 11.57
N LEU A 261 0.34 8.52 11.10
CA LEU A 261 -0.55 9.47 11.76
C LEU A 261 -2.02 9.04 11.67
N LEU A 262 -2.50 8.71 10.45
CA LEU A 262 -3.91 8.34 10.26
C LEU A 262 -4.26 7.03 10.97
N TYR A 263 -3.39 6.01 10.88
CA TYR A 263 -3.66 4.75 11.57
C TYR A 263 -3.62 4.91 13.09
N THR A 264 -2.68 5.70 13.63
CA THR A 264 -2.64 5.99 15.07
C THR A 264 -3.92 6.69 15.54
N ILE A 265 -4.42 7.66 14.79
CA ILE A 265 -5.68 8.35 15.12
C ILE A 265 -6.87 7.40 15.02
N GLN A 266 -6.91 6.58 13.97
CA GLN A 266 -7.97 5.58 13.79
C GLN A 266 -8.00 4.60 14.98
N GLU A 267 -6.87 4.09 15.41
CA GLU A 267 -6.77 3.15 16.53
C GLU A 267 -7.13 3.81 17.86
N LEU A 268 -6.62 5.01 18.13
CA LEU A 268 -6.98 5.75 19.34
C LEU A 268 -8.46 6.09 19.41
N THR A 269 -9.08 6.45 18.29
CA THR A 269 -10.52 6.72 18.25
C THR A 269 -11.34 5.45 18.40
N TRP A 270 -10.89 4.34 17.81
CA TRP A 270 -11.53 3.03 18.01
C TRP A 270 -11.52 2.58 19.47
N VAL A 271 -10.36 2.65 20.12
CA VAL A 271 -10.21 2.19 21.52
C VAL A 271 -11.01 3.06 22.50
N ASN A 272 -11.03 4.39 22.31
CA ASN A 272 -11.68 5.30 23.25
C ASN A 272 -13.16 5.58 22.92
N PHE A 273 -13.56 5.52 21.66
CA PHE A 273 -14.91 5.85 21.19
C PHE A 273 -15.44 4.82 20.18
N PRO A 274 -15.69 3.54 20.58
CA PRO A 274 -16.04 2.47 19.66
C PRO A 274 -17.29 2.75 18.80
N THR A 275 -18.25 3.50 19.32
CA THR A 275 -19.50 3.83 18.61
C THR A 275 -19.39 5.07 17.73
N ALA A 276 -18.47 5.99 18.03
CA ALA A 276 -18.31 7.27 17.34
C ALA A 276 -17.02 7.37 16.49
N HIS A 277 -16.18 6.31 16.48
CA HIS A 277 -14.87 6.35 15.82
C HIS A 277 -14.94 6.74 14.32
N LEU A 278 -15.95 6.28 13.59
CA LEU A 278 -16.12 6.63 12.16
C LEU A 278 -16.42 8.12 11.96
N ILE A 279 -17.20 8.73 12.87
CA ILE A 279 -17.51 10.15 12.82
C ILE A 279 -16.27 10.96 13.16
N ALA A 280 -15.54 10.60 14.21
CA ALA A 280 -14.32 11.27 14.63
C ALA A 280 -13.23 11.17 13.55
N TYR A 281 -13.07 10.00 12.95
CA TYR A 281 -12.14 9.77 11.84
C TYR A 281 -12.51 10.58 10.60
N GLY A 282 -13.79 10.58 10.21
CA GLY A 282 -14.29 11.37 9.08
C GLY A 282 -14.11 12.88 9.29
N LEU A 283 -14.41 13.39 10.49
CA LEU A 283 -14.21 14.79 10.84
C LEU A 283 -12.72 15.17 10.77
N PHE A 284 -11.84 14.31 11.29
CA PHE A 284 -10.40 14.53 11.18
C PHE A 284 -9.93 14.65 9.73
N ILE A 285 -10.40 13.75 8.84
CA ILE A 285 -10.07 13.79 7.41
C ILE A 285 -10.54 15.11 6.79
N ILE A 286 -11.76 15.57 7.08
CA ILE A 286 -12.31 16.83 6.57
C ILE A 286 -11.44 18.02 7.02
N VAL A 287 -11.09 18.07 8.30
CA VAL A 287 -10.24 19.14 8.85
C VAL A 287 -8.89 19.17 8.13
N VAL A 288 -8.22 18.01 8.00
CA VAL A 288 -6.92 17.97 7.34
C VAL A 288 -7.02 18.33 5.86
N ALA A 289 -8.00 17.81 5.14
CA ALA A 289 -8.22 18.13 3.72
C ALA A 289 -8.47 19.63 3.52
N ARG A 290 -9.18 20.27 4.45
CA ARG A 290 -9.50 21.72 4.38
C ARG A 290 -8.30 22.62 4.67
N PHE A 291 -7.46 22.24 5.65
CA PHE A 291 -6.34 23.08 6.11
C PHE A 291 -5.00 22.71 5.48
N MET A 292 -4.86 21.51 4.92
CA MET A 292 -3.61 21.00 4.34
C MET A 292 -3.83 20.42 2.92
N PRO A 293 -4.26 21.22 1.94
CA PRO A 293 -4.60 20.71 0.60
C PRO A 293 -3.39 20.12 -0.16
N ARG A 294 -2.16 20.49 0.23
CA ARG A 294 -0.89 19.93 -0.30
C ARG A 294 -0.32 18.82 0.55
N GLY A 295 -1.08 18.35 1.57
CA GLY A 295 -0.62 17.37 2.54
C GLY A 295 0.36 17.93 3.57
N LEU A 296 0.70 17.10 4.56
CA LEU A 296 1.61 17.48 5.67
C LEU A 296 3.00 17.90 5.16
N MET A 297 3.53 17.20 4.15
CA MET A 297 4.84 17.54 3.56
C MET A 297 4.81 18.86 2.80
N GLY A 298 3.73 19.15 2.07
CA GLY A 298 3.56 20.46 1.42
C GLY A 298 3.56 21.59 2.44
N PHE A 299 2.81 21.42 3.52
CA PHE A 299 2.77 22.39 4.62
C PHE A 299 4.12 22.57 5.32
N ALA A 300 4.87 21.47 5.54
CA ALA A 300 6.22 21.56 6.13
C ALA A 300 7.23 22.27 5.22
N ILE A 301 7.11 22.10 3.90
CA ILE A 301 7.94 22.81 2.91
C ILE A 301 7.58 24.30 2.87
N ASP A 302 6.30 24.64 2.84
CA ASP A 302 5.83 26.05 2.78
C ASP A 302 6.25 26.83 4.05
N ARG A 303 6.40 26.14 5.20
CA ARG A 303 6.93 26.72 6.46
C ARG A 303 8.45 26.65 6.60
N GLY A 304 9.18 26.12 5.63
CA GLY A 304 10.63 26.00 5.67
C GLY A 304 11.19 24.92 6.60
N TRP A 305 10.31 24.04 7.13
CA TRP A 305 10.72 22.94 8.02
C TRP A 305 11.32 21.75 7.26
N ALA A 306 11.00 21.61 5.98
CA ALA A 306 11.55 20.60 5.09
C ALA A 306 12.07 21.23 3.79
N ARG A 307 13.24 20.77 3.32
CA ARG A 307 13.77 21.19 2.02
C ARG A 307 13.12 20.38 0.90
N LYS A 308 12.78 21.00 -0.24
CA LYS A 308 12.20 20.31 -1.42
C LYS A 308 12.98 19.06 -1.83
N GLY A 309 14.30 19.02 -1.67
CA GLY A 309 15.15 17.88 -1.99
C GLY A 309 15.20 16.75 -0.97
N MET A 310 14.59 16.88 0.21
CA MET A 310 14.48 15.78 1.20
C MET A 310 13.22 14.93 1.02
N VAL A 311 12.28 15.39 0.23
CA VAL A 311 10.91 14.87 0.17
C VAL A 311 10.69 13.96 -1.05
N HIS A 312 11.61 14.05 -2.01
CA HIS A 312 11.63 13.20 -3.21
C HIS A 312 12.54 12.01 -3.03
#